data_9f4c0a0661cafcfd85e1d068d24e3fc2
#
_entry.id   9f4c0a0661cafcfd85e1d068d24e3fc2
#
_cell.length_a   1.000
_cell.length_b   1.000
_cell.length_c   1.000
_cell.angle_alpha   90.00
_cell.angle_beta   90.00
_cell.angle_gamma   90.00
#
_symmetry.space_group_name_H-M   'P 1'
#
loop_
_entity.id
_entity.type
_entity.pdbx_description
1 polymer ?
#
loop_
_entity_poly.entity_id
_entity_poly.type
_entity_poly.pdbx_seq_one_letter_code
_entity_poly.pdbx_strand_id
1 'polypeptide(L)'
;MIYLDNSATTLKKPDCVKEAVWDAMEQMGNSGRGGYQTALSASRMIYQARMAVSEFFDLNHPSGVAFTSNATEALNTVIQGLFSKGDHVITTVLEHNSVLRPLYMEQERGVELSIIGADEQADVLYEKLESAIKCNTKAVICTHGSNVTGNLVDIKRIGAVCRAHQLLFIVDASQSAGCIPISMKENQIDILCFTGHKGLMGPQGTGGICIRPQISIRPLKSGGTGVLSFLKEQPQELPEHLEAGTLNGHGIAGLLAAIGWLNRTTVEVVQKKEEKLLRLFYENAKEIPKIHFYGRPPEEGVPHLPVL
;
A
#
# COMPACT_ATOMS: atom_id res chain seq x y z
N MET A 1 -25.07 15.91 -3.85
CA MET A 1 -24.56 15.11 -2.70
C MET A 1 -23.20 15.66 -2.32
N ILE A 2 -22.99 15.96 -1.04
CA ILE A 2 -21.65 16.27 -0.47
C ILE A 2 -21.12 14.96 0.10
N TYR A 3 -19.90 14.56 -0.32
CA TYR A 3 -19.25 13.33 0.14
C TYR A 3 -17.90 13.70 0.75
N LEU A 4 -17.72 13.44 2.04
CA LEU A 4 -16.55 13.81 2.83
C LEU A 4 -15.72 12.60 3.29
N ASP A 5 -16.03 11.40 2.80
CA ASP A 5 -15.41 10.13 3.25
C ASP A 5 -14.49 9.52 2.18
N ASN A 6 -13.76 10.35 1.42
CA ASN A 6 -12.82 9.85 0.40
C ASN A 6 -11.63 9.08 0.99
N SER A 7 -11.28 9.31 2.24
CA SER A 7 -10.24 8.56 2.96
C SER A 7 -10.65 7.09 3.23
N ALA A 8 -11.95 6.81 3.31
CA ALA A 8 -12.46 5.44 3.36
C ALA A 8 -12.44 4.81 1.95
N THR A 9 -12.97 5.51 0.95
CA THR A 9 -12.91 5.14 -0.47
C THR A 9 -13.22 6.35 -1.34
N THR A 10 -12.50 6.55 -2.43
CA THR A 10 -12.80 7.64 -3.38
C THR A 10 -14.10 7.36 -4.12
N LEU A 11 -15.09 8.23 -3.97
CA LEU A 11 -16.41 8.04 -4.60
C LEU A 11 -16.36 8.26 -6.12
N LYS A 12 -15.79 9.40 -6.55
CA LYS A 12 -15.72 9.75 -7.96
C LYS A 12 -14.40 9.26 -8.56
N LYS A 13 -14.50 8.33 -9.50
CA LYS A 13 -13.36 7.86 -10.29
C LYS A 13 -13.25 8.65 -11.58
N PRO A 14 -12.05 8.87 -12.13
CA PRO A 14 -11.87 9.40 -13.48
C PRO A 14 -12.66 8.56 -14.52
N ASP A 15 -13.17 9.19 -15.57
CA ASP A 15 -13.98 8.49 -16.57
C ASP A 15 -13.19 7.36 -17.26
N CYS A 16 -11.92 7.59 -17.56
CA CYS A 16 -11.05 6.56 -18.13
C CYS A 16 -10.95 5.28 -17.27
N VAL A 17 -11.17 5.37 -15.97
CA VAL A 17 -11.19 4.18 -15.08
C VAL A 17 -12.46 3.35 -15.32
N LYS A 18 -13.59 4.02 -15.44
CA LYS A 18 -14.89 3.37 -15.71
C LYS A 18 -14.88 2.72 -17.08
N GLU A 19 -14.40 3.44 -18.08
CA GLU A 19 -14.25 2.96 -19.45
C GLU A 19 -13.33 1.73 -19.52
N ALA A 20 -12.17 1.78 -18.88
CA ALA A 20 -11.24 0.64 -18.86
C ALA A 20 -11.82 -0.61 -18.19
N VAL A 21 -12.62 -0.45 -17.11
CA VAL A 21 -13.32 -1.57 -16.47
C VAL A 21 -14.37 -2.15 -17.40
N TRP A 22 -15.16 -1.30 -18.06
CA TRP A 22 -16.19 -1.70 -19.02
C TRP A 22 -15.60 -2.48 -20.20
N ASP A 23 -14.58 -1.91 -20.84
CA ASP A 23 -13.89 -2.54 -21.97
C ASP A 23 -13.28 -3.89 -21.60
N ALA A 24 -12.70 -3.97 -20.40
CA ALA A 24 -12.15 -5.22 -19.87
C ALA A 24 -13.24 -6.30 -19.68
N MET A 25 -14.44 -5.92 -19.21
CA MET A 25 -15.56 -6.86 -19.05
C MET A 25 -16.02 -7.43 -20.41
N GLU A 26 -15.95 -6.65 -21.47
CA GLU A 26 -16.38 -7.10 -22.81
C GLU A 26 -15.30 -7.88 -23.56
N GLN A 27 -14.01 -7.55 -23.35
CA GLN A 27 -12.95 -8.00 -24.24
C GLN A 27 -11.92 -8.94 -23.61
N MET A 28 -11.91 -9.07 -22.28
CA MET A 28 -10.87 -9.84 -21.59
C MET A 28 -11.31 -11.27 -21.30
N GLY A 29 -10.48 -12.22 -21.75
CA GLY A 29 -10.52 -13.61 -21.30
C GLY A 29 -9.69 -13.84 -20.03
N ASN A 30 -9.54 -15.11 -19.63
CA ASN A 30 -8.70 -15.49 -18.50
C ASN A 30 -7.21 -15.33 -18.85
N SER A 31 -6.48 -14.54 -18.10
CA SER A 31 -5.05 -14.26 -18.31
C SER A 31 -4.12 -15.46 -18.00
N GLY A 32 -4.59 -16.44 -17.22
CA GLY A 32 -3.75 -17.57 -16.77
C GLY A 32 -3.76 -18.76 -17.70
N ARG A 33 -4.64 -18.82 -18.72
CA ARG A 33 -4.82 -20.02 -19.55
C ARG A 33 -5.22 -19.68 -20.98
N GLY A 34 -4.42 -20.14 -21.93
CA GLY A 34 -4.77 -20.16 -23.35
C GLY A 34 -3.90 -19.29 -24.24
N GLY A 35 -3.61 -19.79 -25.45
CA GLY A 35 -2.88 -19.07 -26.51
C GLY A 35 -3.78 -18.26 -27.44
N TYR A 36 -5.06 -18.09 -27.12
CA TYR A 36 -6.00 -17.34 -27.94
C TYR A 36 -5.95 -15.84 -27.62
N GLN A 37 -6.35 -15.03 -28.57
CA GLN A 37 -6.10 -13.58 -28.56
C GLN A 37 -6.63 -12.85 -27.32
N THR A 38 -7.84 -13.19 -26.82
CA THR A 38 -8.40 -12.53 -25.64
C THR A 38 -7.67 -12.87 -24.35
N ALA A 39 -7.11 -14.09 -24.23
CA ALA A 39 -6.26 -14.47 -23.10
C ALA A 39 -4.90 -13.76 -23.14
N LEU A 40 -4.29 -13.67 -24.31
CA LEU A 40 -3.02 -12.93 -24.51
C LEU A 40 -3.19 -11.43 -24.25
N SER A 41 -4.32 -10.84 -24.65
CA SER A 41 -4.64 -9.44 -24.37
C SER A 41 -4.79 -9.19 -22.86
N ALA A 42 -5.46 -10.10 -22.16
CA ALA A 42 -5.59 -10.05 -20.71
C ALA A 42 -4.23 -10.15 -20.00
N SER A 43 -3.38 -11.09 -20.41
CA SER A 43 -2.02 -11.25 -19.84
C SER A 43 -1.15 -10.01 -20.07
N ARG A 44 -1.21 -9.43 -21.27
CA ARG A 44 -0.48 -8.20 -21.62
C ARG A 44 -0.96 -7.01 -20.76
N MET A 45 -2.27 -6.84 -20.59
CA MET A 45 -2.83 -5.77 -19.78
C MET A 45 -2.40 -5.89 -18.31
N ILE A 46 -2.45 -7.10 -17.73
CA ILE A 46 -1.99 -7.34 -16.36
C ILE A 46 -0.50 -7.03 -16.23
N TYR A 47 0.32 -7.44 -17.19
CA TYR A 47 1.75 -7.13 -17.21
C TYR A 47 2.00 -5.61 -17.31
N GLN A 48 1.26 -4.90 -18.17
CA GLN A 48 1.32 -3.43 -18.25
C GLN A 48 0.93 -2.76 -16.93
N ALA A 49 -0.07 -3.29 -16.25
CA ALA A 49 -0.45 -2.80 -14.91
C ALA A 49 0.68 -2.99 -13.88
N ARG A 50 1.39 -4.14 -13.92
CA ARG A 50 2.57 -4.36 -13.06
C ARG A 50 3.69 -3.38 -13.36
N MET A 51 3.98 -3.16 -14.65
CA MET A 51 4.97 -2.15 -15.07
C MET A 51 4.58 -0.77 -14.53
N ALA A 52 3.35 -0.35 -14.74
CA ALA A 52 2.86 0.96 -14.30
C ALA A 52 2.94 1.14 -12.77
N VAL A 53 2.56 0.12 -11.99
CA VAL A 53 2.70 0.14 -10.52
C VAL A 53 4.16 0.18 -10.10
N SER A 54 5.01 -0.63 -10.74
CA SER A 54 6.45 -0.71 -10.45
C SER A 54 7.16 0.63 -10.71
N GLU A 55 6.82 1.29 -11.80
CA GLU A 55 7.33 2.61 -12.16
C GLU A 55 6.77 3.69 -11.20
N PHE A 56 5.48 3.64 -10.91
CA PHE A 56 4.80 4.62 -10.05
C PHE A 56 5.39 4.70 -8.64
N PHE A 57 5.86 3.59 -8.09
CA PHE A 57 6.52 3.52 -6.78
C PHE A 57 8.06 3.45 -6.85
N ASP A 58 8.66 3.63 -8.03
CA ASP A 58 10.12 3.56 -8.26
C ASP A 58 10.76 2.24 -7.77
N LEU A 59 10.02 1.14 -7.92
CA LEU A 59 10.54 -0.21 -7.70
C LEU A 59 11.43 -0.66 -8.85
N ASN A 60 11.05 -0.31 -10.09
CA ASN A 60 11.72 -0.65 -11.35
C ASN A 60 11.93 -2.17 -11.55
N HIS A 61 11.01 -2.97 -11.01
CA HIS A 61 11.03 -4.43 -11.08
C HIS A 61 9.58 -4.98 -11.15
N PRO A 62 8.97 -5.07 -12.34
CA PRO A 62 7.57 -5.45 -12.50
C PRO A 62 7.20 -6.80 -11.88
N SER A 63 8.10 -7.80 -11.94
CA SER A 63 7.85 -9.10 -11.31
C SER A 63 7.75 -9.02 -9.77
N GLY A 64 8.27 -7.97 -9.17
CA GLY A 64 8.12 -7.70 -7.73
C GLY A 64 6.75 -7.12 -7.34
N VAL A 65 5.84 -6.92 -8.30
CA VAL A 65 4.47 -6.46 -8.02
C VAL A 65 3.54 -7.66 -8.00
N ALA A 66 2.96 -7.99 -6.84
CA ALA A 66 1.91 -8.98 -6.71
C ALA A 66 0.57 -8.30 -6.40
N PHE A 67 -0.48 -8.61 -7.18
CA PHE A 67 -1.81 -8.05 -6.96
C PHE A 67 -2.57 -8.80 -5.86
N THR A 68 -3.31 -8.03 -5.08
CA THR A 68 -4.21 -8.50 -4.03
C THR A 68 -5.56 -7.82 -4.16
N SER A 69 -6.56 -8.29 -3.43
CA SER A 69 -7.89 -7.66 -3.45
C SER A 69 -7.93 -6.31 -2.72
N ASN A 70 -6.99 -6.04 -1.83
CA ASN A 70 -6.87 -4.80 -1.05
C ASN A 70 -5.57 -4.80 -0.23
N ALA A 71 -5.28 -3.68 0.45
CA ALA A 71 -4.11 -3.59 1.32
C ALA A 71 -4.16 -4.53 2.53
N THR A 72 -5.34 -4.86 3.05
CA THR A 72 -5.47 -5.79 4.17
C THR A 72 -4.96 -7.18 3.79
N GLU A 73 -5.30 -7.67 2.60
CA GLU A 73 -4.76 -8.92 2.08
C GLU A 73 -3.25 -8.83 1.84
N ALA A 74 -2.77 -7.72 1.27
CA ALA A 74 -1.35 -7.45 1.07
C ALA A 74 -0.56 -7.53 2.38
N LEU A 75 -1.01 -6.80 3.40
CA LEU A 75 -0.37 -6.76 4.73
C LEU A 75 -0.42 -8.12 5.44
N ASN A 76 -1.54 -8.84 5.35
CA ASN A 76 -1.61 -10.20 5.90
C ASN A 76 -0.62 -11.14 5.20
N THR A 77 -0.51 -11.06 3.87
CA THR A 77 0.46 -11.86 3.10
C THR A 77 1.88 -11.58 3.55
N VAL A 78 2.24 -10.29 3.70
CA VAL A 78 3.58 -9.88 4.12
C VAL A 78 3.85 -10.31 5.56
N ILE A 79 2.97 -9.98 6.50
CA ILE A 79 3.20 -10.20 7.93
C ILE A 79 3.25 -11.71 8.24
N GLN A 80 2.25 -12.47 7.80
CA GLN A 80 2.21 -13.90 8.08
C GLN A 80 3.24 -14.71 7.25
N GLY A 81 3.63 -14.21 6.07
CA GLY A 81 4.60 -14.87 5.21
C GLY A 81 6.06 -14.60 5.57
N LEU A 82 6.33 -13.48 6.23
CA LEU A 82 7.71 -13.03 6.48
C LEU A 82 8.23 -13.45 7.84
N PHE A 83 7.39 -13.41 8.89
CA PHE A 83 7.82 -13.63 10.26
C PHE A 83 7.69 -15.07 10.73
N SER A 84 8.51 -15.41 11.71
CA SER A 84 8.54 -16.71 12.38
C SER A 84 8.77 -16.51 13.88
N LYS A 85 8.46 -17.55 14.66
CA LYS A 85 8.72 -17.56 16.11
C LYS A 85 10.16 -17.16 16.41
N GLY A 86 10.32 -16.19 17.33
CA GLY A 86 11.61 -15.65 17.74
C GLY A 86 12.06 -14.42 16.94
N ASP A 87 11.43 -14.08 15.81
CA ASP A 87 11.68 -12.81 15.12
C ASP A 87 11.11 -11.66 15.96
N HIS A 88 11.74 -10.49 15.92
CA HIS A 88 11.24 -9.26 16.51
C HIS A 88 10.85 -8.26 15.43
N VAL A 89 9.71 -7.60 15.61
CA VAL A 89 9.14 -6.59 14.72
C VAL A 89 8.90 -5.31 15.48
N ILE A 90 9.25 -4.19 14.87
CA ILE A 90 8.93 -2.85 15.38
C ILE A 90 7.84 -2.26 14.51
N THR A 91 6.83 -1.65 15.14
CA THR A 91 5.75 -0.93 14.48
C THR A 91 5.40 0.34 15.23
N THR A 92 4.40 1.11 14.78
CA THR A 92 3.99 2.36 15.42
C THR A 92 2.57 2.27 16.00
N VAL A 93 2.24 3.18 16.90
CA VAL A 93 0.88 3.30 17.46
C VAL A 93 -0.11 3.86 16.43
N LEU A 94 0.36 4.41 15.30
CA LEU A 94 -0.47 5.03 14.26
C LEU A 94 -1.01 4.02 13.23
N GLU A 95 -0.69 2.75 13.40
CA GLU A 95 -1.04 1.72 12.44
C GLU A 95 -2.54 1.45 12.34
N HIS A 96 -2.98 1.16 11.14
CA HIS A 96 -4.32 0.63 10.92
C HIS A 96 -4.43 -0.82 11.44
N ASN A 97 -5.65 -1.25 11.77
CA ASN A 97 -5.94 -2.64 12.19
C ASN A 97 -5.48 -3.70 11.20
N SER A 98 -5.29 -3.36 9.92
CA SER A 98 -4.75 -4.27 8.90
C SER A 98 -3.28 -4.61 9.13
N VAL A 99 -2.55 -3.82 9.92
CA VAL A 99 -1.19 -4.08 10.40
C VAL A 99 -1.24 -4.68 11.81
N LEU A 100 -1.92 -4.04 12.75
CA LEU A 100 -1.88 -4.45 14.16
C LEU A 100 -2.47 -5.84 14.40
N ARG A 101 -3.62 -6.15 13.80
CA ARG A 101 -4.27 -7.46 14.03
C ARG A 101 -3.44 -8.63 13.55
N PRO A 102 -2.87 -8.65 12.34
CA PRO A 102 -1.94 -9.70 11.94
C PRO A 102 -0.69 -9.76 12.82
N LEU A 103 -0.14 -8.62 13.27
CA LEU A 103 1.02 -8.60 14.17
C LEU A 103 0.67 -9.22 15.55
N TYR A 104 -0.49 -8.93 16.10
CA TYR A 104 -0.94 -9.57 17.35
C TYR A 104 -1.13 -11.09 17.19
N MET A 105 -1.64 -11.53 16.03
CA MET A 105 -1.72 -12.97 15.72
C MET A 105 -0.33 -13.62 15.67
N GLU A 106 0.65 -12.96 15.04
CA GLU A 106 2.02 -13.46 15.01
C GLU A 106 2.69 -13.38 16.39
N GLN A 107 2.34 -12.39 17.22
CA GLN A 107 2.80 -12.32 18.62
C GLN A 107 2.33 -13.54 19.44
N GLU A 108 1.08 -13.98 19.26
CA GLU A 108 0.58 -15.23 19.86
C GLU A 108 1.34 -16.48 19.37
N ARG A 109 1.93 -16.41 18.17
CA ARG A 109 2.78 -17.48 17.59
C ARG A 109 4.24 -17.39 18.00
N GLY A 110 4.60 -16.38 18.82
CA GLY A 110 5.92 -16.21 19.39
C GLY A 110 6.84 -15.25 18.65
N VAL A 111 6.29 -14.37 17.82
CA VAL A 111 6.98 -13.17 17.31
C VAL A 111 7.00 -12.13 18.42
N GLU A 112 8.12 -11.46 18.64
CA GLU A 112 8.22 -10.34 19.56
C GLU A 112 7.77 -9.04 18.87
N LEU A 113 7.01 -8.20 19.55
CA LEU A 113 6.47 -6.96 19.02
C LEU A 113 6.85 -5.77 19.90
N SER A 114 7.42 -4.72 19.29
CA SER A 114 7.61 -3.41 19.90
C SER A 114 6.77 -2.36 19.17
N ILE A 115 5.98 -1.59 19.90
CA ILE A 115 5.13 -0.52 19.35
C ILE A 115 5.69 0.82 19.80
N ILE A 116 6.16 1.62 18.83
CA ILE A 116 6.65 2.99 19.09
C ILE A 116 5.46 3.91 19.27
N GLY A 117 5.45 4.65 20.37
CA GLY A 117 4.41 5.62 20.68
C GLY A 117 4.49 6.86 19.79
N ALA A 118 3.50 7.74 19.98
CA ALA A 118 3.44 9.07 19.40
C ALA A 118 3.28 10.10 20.52
N ASP A 119 3.56 11.36 20.22
CA ASP A 119 3.33 12.48 21.13
C ASP A 119 1.85 12.95 21.10
N GLU A 120 1.56 14.07 21.78
CA GLU A 120 0.22 14.66 21.84
C GLU A 120 -0.29 15.18 20.49
N GLN A 121 0.62 15.44 19.53
CA GLN A 121 0.32 15.87 18.17
C GLN A 121 0.24 14.68 17.21
N ALA A 122 0.31 13.44 17.72
CA ALA A 122 0.35 12.20 16.97
C ALA A 122 1.57 12.10 16.04
N ASP A 123 2.71 12.69 16.43
CA ASP A 123 3.99 12.47 15.76
C ASP A 123 4.72 11.29 16.39
N VAL A 124 5.26 10.43 15.55
CA VAL A 124 6.01 9.24 16.00
C VAL A 124 7.23 9.65 16.83
N LEU A 125 7.46 8.99 17.95
CA LEU A 125 8.65 9.22 18.80
C LEU A 125 9.87 8.53 18.18
N TYR A 126 10.40 9.11 17.10
CA TYR A 126 11.49 8.54 16.28
C TYR A 126 12.76 8.25 17.09
N GLU A 127 13.02 9.01 18.17
CA GLU A 127 14.19 8.80 19.05
C GLU A 127 14.14 7.47 19.79
N LYS A 128 12.95 6.86 19.90
CA LYS A 128 12.76 5.54 20.51
C LYS A 128 12.97 4.39 19.54
N LEU A 129 13.03 4.66 18.22
CA LEU A 129 13.11 3.62 17.20
C LEU A 129 14.39 2.79 17.32
N GLU A 130 15.55 3.45 17.38
CA GLU A 130 16.85 2.76 17.47
C GLU A 130 16.99 2.01 18.80
N SER A 131 16.52 2.59 19.90
CA SER A 131 16.55 1.94 21.22
C SER A 131 15.64 0.70 21.33
N ALA A 132 14.66 0.57 20.46
CA ALA A 132 13.78 -0.59 20.38
C ALA A 132 14.40 -1.76 19.57
N ILE A 133 15.50 -1.52 18.85
CA ILE A 133 16.16 -2.56 18.03
C ILE A 133 16.83 -3.58 18.93
N LYS A 134 16.57 -4.86 18.68
CA LYS A 134 17.15 -6.02 19.37
C LYS A 134 17.98 -6.84 18.38
N CYS A 135 18.76 -7.78 18.89
CA CYS A 135 19.59 -8.68 18.05
C CYS A 135 18.76 -9.58 17.12
N ASN A 136 17.49 -9.83 17.45
CA ASN A 136 16.53 -10.60 16.65
C ASN A 136 15.53 -9.72 15.89
N THR A 137 15.73 -8.40 15.83
CA THR A 137 14.86 -7.51 15.04
C THR A 137 15.04 -7.81 13.56
N LYS A 138 13.93 -8.08 12.89
CA LYS A 138 13.89 -8.43 11.47
C LYS A 138 13.37 -7.30 10.58
N ALA A 139 12.38 -6.56 11.07
CA ALA A 139 11.73 -5.53 10.28
C ALA A 139 11.18 -4.39 11.13
N VAL A 140 11.01 -3.24 10.46
CA VAL A 140 10.13 -2.16 10.88
C VAL A 140 8.95 -2.10 9.92
N ILE A 141 7.73 -2.02 10.45
CA ILE A 141 6.50 -1.81 9.68
C ILE A 141 5.88 -0.50 10.12
N CYS A 142 5.57 0.39 9.18
CA CYS A 142 4.82 1.59 9.52
C CYS A 142 3.82 1.99 8.42
N THR A 143 2.71 2.62 8.83
CA THR A 143 1.89 3.38 7.90
C THR A 143 2.65 4.61 7.42
N HIS A 144 2.49 5.01 6.15
CA HIS A 144 3.01 6.29 5.68
C HIS A 144 2.11 7.46 6.08
N GLY A 145 0.83 7.21 6.30
CA GLY A 145 -0.09 8.23 6.75
C GLY A 145 -1.23 7.67 7.57
N SER A 146 -1.50 8.31 8.70
CA SER A 146 -2.55 7.91 9.61
C SER A 146 -3.93 8.15 8.98
N ASN A 147 -4.78 7.13 9.02
CA ASN A 147 -6.18 7.25 8.60
C ASN A 147 -7.08 7.92 9.66
N VAL A 148 -6.53 8.27 10.81
CA VAL A 148 -7.27 8.91 11.92
C VAL A 148 -6.89 10.38 12.06
N THR A 149 -5.59 10.68 12.05
CA THR A 149 -5.09 12.05 12.29
C THR A 149 -4.67 12.77 11.00
N GLY A 150 -4.43 12.04 9.91
CA GLY A 150 -3.89 12.60 8.66
C GLY A 150 -2.38 12.87 8.70
N ASN A 151 -1.73 12.73 9.86
CA ASN A 151 -0.29 12.92 9.98
C ASN A 151 0.48 11.96 9.07
N LEU A 152 1.52 12.48 8.43
CA LEU A 152 2.48 11.66 7.67
C LEU A 152 3.63 11.22 8.58
N VAL A 153 4.01 9.96 8.44
CA VAL A 153 5.20 9.40 9.07
C VAL A 153 6.41 9.68 8.18
N ASP A 154 7.51 10.13 8.76
CA ASP A 154 8.77 10.34 8.05
C ASP A 154 9.41 8.98 7.68
N ILE A 155 8.91 8.41 6.58
CA ILE A 155 9.39 7.12 6.05
C ILE A 155 10.84 7.18 5.58
N LYS A 156 11.34 8.37 5.19
CA LYS A 156 12.74 8.53 4.82
C LYS A 156 13.67 8.36 6.03
N ARG A 157 13.28 8.94 7.17
CA ARG A 157 14.02 8.78 8.43
C ARG A 157 14.01 7.33 8.91
N ILE A 158 12.84 6.67 8.90
CA ILE A 158 12.74 5.26 9.28
C ILE A 158 13.54 4.37 8.33
N GLY A 159 13.44 4.58 7.03
CA GLY A 159 14.20 3.84 6.02
C GLY A 159 15.70 3.94 6.21
N ALA A 160 16.21 5.13 6.57
CA ALA A 160 17.64 5.33 6.88
C ALA A 160 18.07 4.51 8.10
N VAL A 161 17.27 4.46 9.16
CA VAL A 161 17.53 3.63 10.35
C VAL A 161 17.51 2.15 9.97
N CYS A 162 16.49 1.70 9.25
CA CYS A 162 16.39 0.31 8.80
C CYS A 162 17.62 -0.10 7.98
N ARG A 163 18.08 0.76 7.07
CA ARG A 163 19.25 0.51 6.25
C ARG A 163 20.54 0.41 7.08
N ALA A 164 20.72 1.31 8.05
CA ALA A 164 21.89 1.30 8.94
C ALA A 164 21.99 0.02 9.77
N HIS A 165 20.86 -0.55 10.16
CA HIS A 165 20.75 -1.75 10.98
C HIS A 165 20.43 -3.03 10.20
N GLN A 166 20.43 -2.99 8.85
CA GLN A 166 20.13 -4.13 7.97
C GLN A 166 18.76 -4.77 8.25
N LEU A 167 17.77 -3.96 8.64
CA LEU A 167 16.39 -4.35 8.87
C LEU A 167 15.57 -4.20 7.59
N LEU A 168 14.57 -5.04 7.43
CA LEU A 168 13.56 -4.85 6.37
C LEU A 168 12.65 -3.67 6.73
N PHE A 169 12.36 -2.84 5.74
CA PHE A 169 11.45 -1.72 5.88
C PHE A 169 10.17 -1.97 5.08
N ILE A 170 9.04 -2.06 5.78
CA ILE A 170 7.71 -2.35 5.22
C ILE A 170 6.81 -1.15 5.44
N VAL A 171 6.17 -0.67 4.36
CA VAL A 171 5.31 0.52 4.40
C VAL A 171 3.89 0.17 3.99
N ASP A 172 2.92 0.53 4.84
CA ASP A 172 1.51 0.62 4.46
C ASP A 172 1.24 1.99 3.83
N ALA A 173 1.08 2.01 2.51
CA ALA A 173 0.79 3.20 1.72
C ALA A 173 -0.70 3.39 1.44
N SER A 174 -1.61 2.74 2.19
CA SER A 174 -3.05 2.74 1.91
C SER A 174 -3.67 4.13 1.85
N GLN A 175 -3.19 5.08 2.63
CA GLN A 175 -3.71 6.45 2.65
C GLN A 175 -2.91 7.39 1.74
N SER A 176 -1.64 7.14 1.55
CA SER A 176 -0.73 8.07 0.89
C SER A 176 -0.52 7.78 -0.60
N ALA A 177 -0.68 6.53 -1.04
CA ALA A 177 -0.54 6.16 -2.45
C ALA A 177 -1.51 6.95 -3.34
N GLY A 178 -0.96 7.72 -4.28
CA GLY A 178 -1.71 8.61 -5.17
C GLY A 178 -2.02 10.01 -4.62
N CYS A 179 -1.80 10.25 -3.32
CA CYS A 179 -1.97 11.56 -2.66
C CYS A 179 -0.63 12.22 -2.34
N ILE A 180 0.38 11.41 -1.99
CA ILE A 180 1.73 11.86 -1.65
C ILE A 180 2.72 11.08 -2.53
N PRO A 181 3.74 11.73 -3.13
CA PRO A 181 4.78 11.03 -3.86
C PRO A 181 5.54 10.02 -2.99
N ILE A 182 5.73 8.80 -3.48
CA ILE A 182 6.47 7.75 -2.78
C ILE A 182 7.46 7.11 -3.75
N SER A 183 8.74 7.14 -3.41
CA SER A 183 9.80 6.38 -4.08
C SER A 183 10.31 5.29 -3.13
N MET A 184 10.13 4.02 -3.50
CA MET A 184 10.68 2.91 -2.73
C MET A 184 12.22 2.97 -2.66
N LYS A 185 12.84 3.46 -3.74
CA LYS A 185 14.30 3.60 -3.82
C LYS A 185 14.82 4.68 -2.89
N GLU A 186 14.28 5.90 -2.97
CA GLU A 186 14.74 7.04 -2.17
C GLU A 186 14.44 6.88 -0.68
N ASN A 187 13.29 6.29 -0.35
CA ASN A 187 12.87 6.02 1.03
C ASN A 187 13.37 4.68 1.57
N GLN A 188 14.17 3.94 0.78
CA GLN A 188 14.78 2.67 1.17
C GLN A 188 13.76 1.61 1.62
N ILE A 189 12.57 1.64 1.01
CA ILE A 189 11.48 0.71 1.30
C ILE A 189 11.77 -0.63 0.63
N ASP A 190 11.65 -1.70 1.38
CA ASP A 190 11.85 -3.07 0.89
C ASP A 190 10.53 -3.69 0.40
N ILE A 191 9.45 -3.42 1.13
CA ILE A 191 8.10 -3.89 0.80
C ILE A 191 7.13 -2.74 0.98
N LEU A 192 6.29 -2.48 -0.04
CA LEU A 192 5.22 -1.49 0.03
C LEU A 192 3.89 -2.18 -0.24
N CYS A 193 2.91 -1.98 0.64
CA CYS A 193 1.55 -2.46 0.50
C CYS A 193 0.62 -1.29 0.14
N PHE A 194 -0.29 -1.50 -0.83
CA PHE A 194 -1.20 -0.46 -1.28
C PHE A 194 -2.61 -0.97 -1.54
N THR A 195 -3.57 -0.06 -1.58
CA THR A 195 -4.94 -0.31 -2.05
C THR A 195 -5.29 0.59 -3.24
N GLY A 196 -5.98 0.05 -4.22
CA GLY A 196 -6.28 0.79 -5.46
C GLY A 196 -7.44 1.78 -5.34
N HIS A 197 -8.37 1.59 -4.39
CA HIS A 197 -9.65 2.29 -4.38
C HIS A 197 -9.66 3.64 -3.64
N LYS A 198 -8.55 4.04 -3.00
CA LYS A 198 -8.40 5.32 -2.31
C LYS A 198 -7.71 6.35 -3.22
N GLY A 199 -6.61 6.96 -2.79
CA GLY A 199 -5.88 7.98 -3.54
C GLY A 199 -5.37 7.53 -4.92
N LEU A 200 -5.15 6.24 -5.15
CA LEU A 200 -4.85 5.72 -6.49
C LEU A 200 -6.02 5.79 -7.48
N MET A 201 -7.23 6.20 -7.05
CA MET A 201 -8.41 6.40 -7.89
C MET A 201 -8.92 5.16 -8.66
N GLY A 202 -8.39 3.98 -8.37
CA GLY A 202 -8.79 2.71 -8.98
C GLY A 202 -10.07 2.11 -8.39
N PRO A 203 -10.54 0.98 -8.92
CA PRO A 203 -11.71 0.27 -8.41
C PRO A 203 -11.47 -0.36 -7.04
N GLN A 204 -12.56 -0.61 -6.29
CA GLN A 204 -12.55 -1.52 -5.15
C GLN A 204 -12.17 -2.93 -5.60
N GLY A 205 -11.67 -3.76 -4.69
CA GLY A 205 -11.21 -5.10 -5.02
C GLY A 205 -9.87 -5.12 -5.76
N THR A 206 -9.07 -4.04 -5.62
CA THR A 206 -7.71 -3.91 -6.13
C THR A 206 -6.76 -3.42 -5.05
N GLY A 207 -5.59 -3.99 -5.02
CA GLY A 207 -4.47 -3.66 -4.16
C GLY A 207 -3.24 -4.45 -4.58
N GLY A 208 -2.17 -4.36 -3.84
CA GLY A 208 -0.97 -5.12 -4.15
C GLY A 208 0.17 -4.91 -3.19
N ILE A 209 1.21 -5.67 -3.46
CA ILE A 209 2.50 -5.65 -2.77
C ILE A 209 3.56 -5.33 -3.81
N CYS A 210 4.40 -4.36 -3.52
CA CYS A 210 5.65 -4.11 -4.24
C CYS A 210 6.80 -4.64 -3.38
N ILE A 211 7.59 -5.56 -3.92
CA ILE A 211 8.65 -6.28 -3.19
C ILE A 211 9.96 -6.11 -3.93
N ARG A 212 11.02 -5.70 -3.23
CA ARG A 212 12.38 -5.72 -3.80
C ARG A 212 12.81 -7.16 -4.13
N PRO A 213 13.62 -7.35 -5.19
CA PRO A 213 14.27 -8.64 -5.45
C PRO A 213 14.96 -9.17 -4.18
N GLN A 214 15.10 -10.48 -4.07
CA GLN A 214 15.77 -11.23 -2.98
C GLN A 214 14.97 -11.36 -1.67
N ILE A 215 13.79 -10.74 -1.55
CA ILE A 215 12.93 -10.94 -0.37
C ILE A 215 11.97 -12.09 -0.66
N SER A 216 12.05 -13.12 0.17
CA SER A 216 11.14 -14.27 0.10
C SER A 216 10.05 -14.12 1.15
N ILE A 217 8.80 -14.30 0.72
CA ILE A 217 7.60 -14.24 1.55
C ILE A 217 6.83 -15.54 1.32
N ARG A 218 6.46 -16.26 2.36
CA ARG A 218 5.60 -17.44 2.22
C ARG A 218 4.21 -17.00 1.73
N PRO A 219 3.60 -17.72 0.77
CA PRO A 219 2.29 -17.36 0.26
C PRO A 219 1.21 -17.51 1.35
N LEU A 220 0.31 -16.55 1.44
CA LEU A 220 -0.87 -16.63 2.31
C LEU A 220 -1.89 -17.65 1.79
N LYS A 221 -1.98 -17.77 0.46
CA LYS A 221 -2.88 -18.67 -0.25
C LYS A 221 -2.08 -19.51 -1.24
N SER A 222 -2.48 -20.77 -1.38
CA SER A 222 -1.96 -21.65 -2.42
C SER A 222 -3.10 -22.15 -3.31
N GLY A 223 -2.82 -22.36 -4.60
CA GLY A 223 -3.84 -22.80 -5.56
C GLY A 223 -3.39 -22.65 -7.00
N GLY A 224 -4.32 -22.66 -7.93
CA GLY A 224 -4.02 -22.53 -9.35
C GLY A 224 -3.46 -21.16 -9.68
N THR A 225 -2.31 -21.12 -10.35
CA THR A 225 -1.64 -19.91 -10.81
C THR A 225 -1.69 -19.73 -12.33
N GLY A 226 -2.19 -20.75 -13.05
CA GLY A 226 -2.19 -20.78 -14.51
C GLY A 226 -0.88 -21.25 -15.12
N VAL A 227 0.19 -21.36 -14.35
CA VAL A 227 1.51 -21.85 -14.77
C VAL A 227 1.94 -23.03 -13.90
N LEU A 228 2.87 -23.87 -14.42
CA LEU A 228 3.50 -24.99 -13.70
C LEU A 228 2.48 -25.90 -12.96
N SER A 229 1.34 -26.20 -13.59
CA SER A 229 0.21 -26.94 -12.98
C SER A 229 0.55 -28.39 -12.56
N PHE A 230 1.71 -28.89 -12.96
CA PHE A 230 2.23 -30.21 -12.57
C PHE A 230 3.00 -30.21 -11.25
N LEU A 231 3.37 -29.04 -10.72
CA LEU A 231 4.03 -28.94 -9.42
C LEU A 231 3.03 -29.17 -8.28
N LYS A 232 3.48 -29.84 -7.23
CA LYS A 232 2.71 -30.03 -5.99
C LYS A 232 2.70 -28.78 -5.12
N GLU A 233 3.73 -27.96 -5.24
CA GLU A 233 3.94 -26.74 -4.46
C GLU A 233 3.60 -25.50 -5.28
N GLN A 234 3.35 -24.40 -4.59
CA GLN A 234 3.19 -23.09 -5.21
C GLN A 234 4.48 -22.72 -5.97
N PRO A 235 4.41 -22.11 -7.18
CA PRO A 235 5.59 -21.62 -7.88
C PRO A 235 6.45 -20.75 -6.96
N GLN A 236 7.77 -20.80 -7.12
CA GLN A 236 8.69 -20.01 -6.28
C GLN A 236 8.91 -18.60 -6.81
N GLU A 237 8.61 -18.38 -8.07
CA GLU A 237 8.87 -17.13 -8.79
C GLU A 237 7.75 -16.11 -8.56
N LEU A 238 8.13 -14.86 -8.30
CA LEU A 238 7.19 -13.75 -8.26
C LEU A 238 6.76 -13.37 -9.70
N PRO A 239 5.53 -12.94 -9.87
CA PRO A 239 4.48 -12.72 -8.89
C PRO A 239 3.64 -13.97 -8.55
N GLU A 240 3.74 -15.04 -9.35
CA GLU A 240 2.89 -16.24 -9.25
C GLU A 240 2.98 -16.92 -7.89
N HIS A 241 4.12 -16.78 -7.20
CA HIS A 241 4.31 -17.27 -5.84
C HIS A 241 3.25 -16.73 -4.86
N LEU A 242 2.86 -15.47 -5.00
CA LEU A 242 1.92 -14.79 -4.09
C LEU A 242 0.50 -14.67 -4.66
N GLU A 243 0.30 -15.04 -5.93
CA GLU A 243 -0.98 -14.93 -6.61
C GLU A 243 -1.60 -16.30 -6.87
N ALA A 244 -2.61 -16.64 -6.10
CA ALA A 244 -3.38 -17.86 -6.28
C ALA A 244 -4.81 -17.53 -6.71
N GLY A 245 -5.32 -18.24 -7.71
CA GLY A 245 -6.64 -18.03 -8.28
C GLY A 245 -6.66 -17.06 -9.45
N THR A 246 -7.83 -16.86 -10.03
CA THR A 246 -8.04 -15.88 -11.11
C THR A 246 -7.96 -14.47 -10.55
N LEU A 247 -7.08 -13.65 -11.11
CA LEU A 247 -6.93 -12.26 -10.73
C LEU A 247 -8.18 -11.43 -11.10
N ASN A 248 -8.42 -10.35 -10.36
CA ASN A 248 -9.44 -9.36 -10.72
C ASN A 248 -8.98 -8.53 -11.93
N GLY A 249 -8.95 -9.16 -13.11
CA GLY A 249 -8.45 -8.51 -14.33
C GLY A 249 -9.19 -7.22 -14.69
N HIS A 250 -10.52 -7.18 -14.51
CA HIS A 250 -11.32 -6.00 -14.78
C HIS A 250 -10.94 -4.83 -13.84
N GLY A 251 -10.79 -5.11 -12.55
CA GLY A 251 -10.33 -4.11 -11.58
C GLY A 251 -8.91 -3.66 -11.84
N ILE A 252 -8.00 -4.58 -12.25
CA ILE A 252 -6.61 -4.25 -12.59
C ILE A 252 -6.54 -3.35 -13.84
N ALA A 253 -7.40 -3.56 -14.84
CA ALA A 253 -7.52 -2.67 -16.00
C ALA A 253 -7.90 -1.25 -15.56
N GLY A 254 -8.89 -1.12 -14.65
CA GLY A 254 -9.25 0.16 -14.07
C GLY A 254 -8.12 0.81 -13.25
N LEU A 255 -7.35 0.00 -12.50
CA LEU A 255 -6.18 0.48 -11.76
C LEU A 255 -5.08 1.00 -12.70
N LEU A 256 -4.81 0.30 -13.80
CA LEU A 256 -3.86 0.75 -14.83
C LEU A 256 -4.28 2.11 -15.42
N ALA A 257 -5.55 2.27 -15.76
CA ALA A 257 -6.08 3.54 -16.26
C ALA A 257 -5.99 4.66 -15.21
N ALA A 258 -6.21 4.34 -13.93
CA ALA A 258 -6.10 5.27 -12.83
C ALA A 258 -4.66 5.77 -12.62
N ILE A 259 -3.67 4.86 -12.64
CA ILE A 259 -2.25 5.23 -12.58
C ILE A 259 -1.86 6.07 -13.78
N GLY A 260 -2.32 5.72 -14.98
CA GLY A 260 -2.11 6.55 -16.19
C GLY A 260 -2.73 7.95 -16.06
N TRP A 261 -3.86 8.08 -15.39
CA TRP A 261 -4.45 9.39 -15.08
C TRP A 261 -3.60 10.17 -14.07
N LEU A 262 -3.14 9.53 -13.00
CA LEU A 262 -2.25 10.13 -12.00
C LEU A 262 -0.92 10.58 -12.61
N ASN A 263 -0.33 9.79 -13.50
CA ASN A 263 0.91 10.18 -14.19
C ASN A 263 0.73 11.42 -15.08
N ARG A 264 -0.45 11.62 -15.68
CA ARG A 264 -0.75 12.84 -16.46
C ARG A 264 -1.09 14.05 -15.59
N THR A 265 -1.80 13.84 -14.48
CA THR A 265 -2.22 14.90 -13.55
C THR A 265 -1.09 15.29 -12.61
N THR A 266 -0.21 14.36 -12.32
CA THR A 266 0.84 14.30 -11.29
C THR A 266 0.31 14.26 -9.85
N VAL A 267 1.00 13.48 -9.02
CA VAL A 267 0.63 13.31 -7.59
C VAL A 267 0.78 14.64 -6.84
N GLU A 268 1.76 15.46 -7.20
CA GLU A 268 2.01 16.77 -6.60
C GLU A 268 0.86 17.76 -6.84
N VAL A 269 0.19 17.66 -7.98
CA VAL A 269 -1.00 18.50 -8.27
C VAL A 269 -2.18 18.04 -7.40
N VAL A 270 -2.36 16.74 -7.24
CA VAL A 270 -3.38 16.18 -6.34
C VAL A 270 -3.12 16.62 -4.90
N GLN A 271 -1.90 16.40 -4.41
CA GLN A 271 -1.45 16.79 -3.07
C GLN A 271 -1.72 18.28 -2.78
N LYS A 272 -1.25 19.18 -3.63
CA LYS A 272 -1.46 20.64 -3.46
C LYS A 272 -2.94 21.02 -3.39
N LYS A 273 -3.78 20.36 -4.19
CA LYS A 273 -5.22 20.58 -4.17
C LYS A 273 -5.85 20.11 -2.86
N GLU A 274 -5.49 18.93 -2.39
CA GLU A 274 -5.97 18.35 -1.14
C GLU A 274 -5.52 19.20 0.07
N GLU A 275 -4.26 19.58 0.14
CA GLU A 275 -3.72 20.47 1.17
C GLU A 275 -4.46 21.82 1.23
N LYS A 276 -4.75 22.43 0.06
CA LYS A 276 -5.51 23.68 0.00
C LYS A 276 -6.92 23.51 0.55
N LEU A 277 -7.61 22.42 0.20
CA LEU A 277 -8.98 22.15 0.65
C LEU A 277 -9.01 21.81 2.15
N LEU A 278 -8.05 21.03 2.63
CA LEU A 278 -7.91 20.69 4.04
C LEU A 278 -7.69 21.94 4.90
N ARG A 279 -6.77 22.84 4.49
CA ARG A 279 -6.54 24.11 5.19
C ARG A 279 -7.80 24.98 5.21
N LEU A 280 -8.48 25.11 4.07
CA LEU A 280 -9.73 25.87 4.01
C LEU A 280 -10.79 25.30 4.97
N PHE A 281 -10.92 23.98 5.03
CA PHE A 281 -11.82 23.32 5.98
C PHE A 281 -11.40 23.60 7.43
N TYR A 282 -10.12 23.36 7.75
CA TYR A 282 -9.57 23.54 9.10
C TYR A 282 -9.76 24.99 9.61
N GLU A 283 -9.39 26.00 8.81
CA GLU A 283 -9.51 27.40 9.18
C GLU A 283 -10.95 27.84 9.48
N ASN A 284 -11.94 27.27 8.78
CA ASN A 284 -13.34 27.55 9.06
C ASN A 284 -13.89 26.73 10.21
N ALA A 285 -13.46 25.47 10.36
CA ALA A 285 -13.99 24.58 11.38
C ALA A 285 -13.42 24.86 12.78
N LYS A 286 -12.17 25.36 12.89
CA LYS A 286 -11.55 25.70 14.18
C LYS A 286 -12.28 26.80 14.95
N GLU A 287 -13.07 27.65 14.27
CA GLU A 287 -13.87 28.70 14.88
C GLU A 287 -15.16 28.16 15.54
N ILE A 288 -15.48 26.88 15.36
CA ILE A 288 -16.67 26.25 15.92
C ILE A 288 -16.36 25.70 17.32
N PRO A 289 -16.94 26.26 18.41
CA PRO A 289 -16.50 26.00 19.80
C PRO A 289 -16.61 24.54 20.28
N LYS A 290 -17.31 23.67 19.55
CA LYS A 290 -17.55 22.26 19.93
C LYS A 290 -16.75 21.27 19.11
N ILE A 291 -15.92 21.75 18.19
CA ILE A 291 -15.05 20.89 17.38
C ILE A 291 -13.69 20.78 18.07
N HIS A 292 -13.22 19.56 18.21
CA HIS A 292 -11.87 19.24 18.67
C HIS A 292 -11.12 18.52 17.55
N PHE A 293 -9.94 19.04 17.22
CA PHE A 293 -9.06 18.42 16.23
C PHE A 293 -8.03 17.54 16.94
N TYR A 294 -7.71 16.42 16.31
CA TYR A 294 -6.68 15.49 16.74
C TYR A 294 -5.57 15.47 15.68
N GLY A 295 -4.34 15.28 16.13
CA GLY A 295 -3.18 15.32 15.26
C GLY A 295 -2.63 16.72 15.06
N ARG A 296 -1.67 16.84 14.16
CA ARG A 296 -1.01 18.12 13.83
C ARG A 296 -1.96 19.00 12.99
N PRO A 297 -2.09 20.29 13.31
CA PRO A 297 -2.79 21.22 12.43
C PRO A 297 -2.16 21.25 11.02
N PRO A 298 -2.95 21.41 9.95
CA PRO A 298 -2.41 21.51 8.59
C PRO A 298 -1.69 22.87 8.40
N GLU A 299 -0.36 22.83 8.35
CA GLU A 299 0.51 23.97 8.15
C GLU A 299 0.89 24.15 6.67
N GLU A 300 1.28 25.37 6.27
CA GLU A 300 1.74 25.64 4.92
C GLU A 300 3.10 24.95 4.65
N GLY A 301 3.16 24.19 3.54
CA GLY A 301 4.37 23.49 3.15
C GLY A 301 4.66 22.19 3.93
N VAL A 302 3.80 21.82 4.89
CA VAL A 302 3.87 20.52 5.57
C VAL A 302 2.82 19.60 4.96
N PRO A 303 3.22 18.51 4.27
CA PRO A 303 2.26 17.57 3.70
C PRO A 303 1.39 16.93 4.79
N HIS A 304 0.09 16.87 4.52
CA HIS A 304 -0.90 16.28 5.42
C HIS A 304 -2.02 15.63 4.62
N LEU A 305 -2.55 14.52 5.09
CA LEU A 305 -3.66 13.83 4.42
C LEU A 305 -5.00 14.40 4.87
N PRO A 306 -5.96 14.59 3.94
CA PRO A 306 -7.30 15.04 4.27
C PRO A 306 -8.14 13.88 4.84
N VAL A 307 -7.97 13.61 6.12
CA VAL A 307 -8.79 12.67 6.89
C VAL A 307 -9.79 13.47 7.70
N LEU A 308 -11.08 13.27 7.46
CA LEU A 308 -12.19 13.99 8.10
C LEU A 308 -13.11 13.00 8.83
#